data_e5f353d616be24230eadf6115516a36d
#
_entry.id   e5f353d616be24230eadf6115516a36d
#
_cell.length_a   1.000
_cell.length_b   1.000
_cell.length_c   1.000
_cell.angle_alpha   90.00
_cell.angle_beta   90.00
_cell.angle_gamma   90.00
#
_symmetry.space_group_name_H-M   'P 1'
#
loop_
_entity.id
_entity.type
_entity.pdbx_description
1 polymer ?
#
loop_
_entity_poly.entity_id
_entity_poly.type
_entity_poly.pdbx_seq_one_letter_code
_entity_poly.pdbx_strand_id
1 'polypeptide(L)'
;ELIVASATPEVYTPATASFLQLRLGLREIPSYDLAGSGCAGFLLGLDIARSRVRDQPQRRVLVIGVELITRLIDWHDRNVCVLFGDAAGAAVVGQRNRGTGVVEIVGAVAGTDGRRADILKLEVGGTRSPVNAERVAQRLHQHLEMNGREVFKEAVARMCQAGRAVLTTAGLTLADLSLLVPHQANLRILEAVRDELGLPPEKVFINVQEYGNTGSASVPLALWDARQQGRIKPGDLVLLASFGAGLHWAAMALRF
;
A
#
# COMPACT_ATOMS: atom_id res chain seq x y z
N GLU A 1 -15.89 -9.40 6.89
CA GLU A 1 -15.62 -8.86 5.55
C GLU A 1 -14.17 -9.12 5.18
N LEU A 2 -13.90 -9.41 3.91
CA LEU A 2 -12.55 -9.63 3.37
C LEU A 2 -12.31 -8.64 2.22
N ILE A 3 -11.20 -7.90 2.31
CA ILE A 3 -10.75 -6.95 1.28
C ILE A 3 -9.34 -7.35 0.85
N VAL A 4 -9.14 -7.53 -0.45
CA VAL A 4 -7.83 -7.82 -1.05
C VAL A 4 -7.42 -6.64 -1.92
N ALA A 5 -6.29 -6.02 -1.62
CA ALA A 5 -5.68 -4.99 -2.44
C ALA A 5 -4.57 -5.62 -3.27
N SER A 6 -4.76 -5.64 -4.60
CA SER A 6 -3.79 -6.23 -5.52
C SER A 6 -3.94 -5.66 -6.94
N ALA A 7 -2.82 -5.45 -7.62
CA ALA A 7 -2.74 -5.22 -9.06
C ALA A 7 -2.45 -6.53 -9.82
N THR A 8 -2.23 -7.64 -9.09
CA THR A 8 -1.86 -8.96 -9.62
C THR A 8 -2.88 -10.03 -9.21
N PRO A 9 -4.16 -9.90 -9.60
CA PRO A 9 -5.20 -10.83 -9.20
C PRO A 9 -4.92 -12.25 -9.71
N GLU A 10 -5.47 -13.27 -9.03
CA GLU A 10 -5.35 -14.68 -9.43
C GLU A 10 -5.95 -14.90 -10.84
N VAL A 11 -7.10 -14.28 -11.10
CA VAL A 11 -7.78 -14.20 -12.41
C VAL A 11 -8.54 -12.88 -12.51
N TYR A 12 -8.98 -12.49 -13.72
CA TYR A 12 -9.77 -11.26 -13.89
C TYR A 12 -11.11 -11.32 -13.15
N THR A 13 -11.73 -12.48 -13.13
CA THR A 13 -13.01 -12.73 -12.46
C THR A 13 -13.15 -14.24 -12.19
N PRO A 14 -13.59 -14.65 -11.01
CA PRO A 14 -14.02 -13.84 -9.87
C PRO A 14 -12.87 -13.13 -9.15
N ALA A 15 -13.19 -12.31 -8.14
CA ALA A 15 -12.20 -11.64 -7.28
C ALA A 15 -11.30 -12.67 -6.56
N THR A 16 -10.02 -12.33 -6.35
CA THR A 16 -9.07 -13.13 -5.55
C THR A 16 -9.61 -13.38 -4.14
N ALA A 17 -10.32 -12.40 -3.57
CA ALA A 17 -10.98 -12.51 -2.27
C ALA A 17 -11.97 -13.68 -2.20
N SER A 18 -12.62 -14.06 -3.32
CA SER A 18 -13.55 -15.19 -3.34
C SER A 18 -12.83 -16.54 -3.13
N PHE A 19 -11.68 -16.71 -3.77
CA PHE A 19 -10.85 -17.91 -3.56
C PHE A 19 -10.27 -17.97 -2.15
N LEU A 20 -9.84 -16.82 -1.61
CA LEU A 20 -9.31 -16.73 -0.26
C LEU A 20 -10.40 -16.98 0.80
N GLN A 21 -11.62 -16.51 0.58
CA GLN A 21 -12.75 -16.76 1.47
C GLN A 21 -12.94 -18.28 1.68
N LEU A 22 -12.91 -19.04 0.59
CA LEU A 22 -13.00 -20.51 0.64
C LEU A 22 -11.79 -21.15 1.34
N ARG A 23 -10.57 -20.75 0.94
CA ARG A 23 -9.31 -21.33 1.49
C ARG A 23 -9.12 -21.06 2.97
N LEU A 24 -9.62 -19.93 3.46
CA LEU A 24 -9.59 -19.56 4.88
C LEU A 24 -10.76 -20.16 5.68
N GLY A 25 -11.66 -20.92 5.06
CA GLY A 25 -12.83 -21.50 5.72
C GLY A 25 -13.77 -20.45 6.31
N LEU A 26 -13.84 -19.27 5.71
CA LEU A 26 -14.70 -18.20 6.21
C LEU A 26 -16.16 -18.50 5.82
N ARG A 27 -17.09 -18.14 6.73
CA ARG A 27 -18.52 -18.19 6.40
C ARG A 27 -18.84 -17.25 5.22
N GLU A 28 -20.07 -17.28 4.74
CA GLU A 28 -20.55 -16.34 3.72
C GLU A 28 -20.48 -14.90 4.23
N ILE A 29 -19.50 -14.15 3.73
CA ILE A 29 -19.23 -12.77 4.08
C ILE A 29 -18.93 -11.96 2.79
N PRO A 30 -19.16 -10.65 2.77
CA PRO A 30 -18.68 -9.81 1.69
C PRO A 30 -17.16 -9.95 1.51
N SER A 31 -16.76 -10.32 0.29
CA SER A 31 -15.35 -10.55 -0.10
C SER A 31 -15.12 -9.97 -1.49
N TYR A 32 -14.17 -9.04 -1.62
CA TYR A 32 -13.91 -8.34 -2.87
C TYR A 32 -12.49 -7.79 -2.97
N ASP A 33 -12.07 -7.50 -4.18
CA ASP A 33 -10.76 -6.92 -4.47
C ASP A 33 -10.84 -5.41 -4.66
N LEU A 34 -9.81 -4.69 -4.20
CA LEU A 34 -9.48 -3.33 -4.61
C LEU A 34 -8.49 -3.40 -5.77
N ALA A 35 -9.01 -3.81 -6.93
CA ALA A 35 -8.21 -3.96 -8.14
C ALA A 35 -7.70 -2.60 -8.63
N GLY A 36 -6.45 -2.57 -9.13
CA GLY A 36 -5.87 -1.37 -9.71
C GLY A 36 -5.54 -0.24 -8.71
N SER A 37 -5.70 -0.46 -7.41
CA SER A 37 -5.37 0.53 -6.38
C SER A 37 -3.86 0.75 -6.18
N GLY A 38 -3.03 -0.02 -6.88
CA GLY A 38 -1.58 0.08 -6.86
C GLY A 38 -1.00 0.00 -5.45
N CYS A 39 0.15 0.63 -5.26
CA CYS A 39 0.86 0.57 -3.98
C CYS A 39 0.12 1.21 -2.79
N ALA A 40 -0.91 2.03 -3.03
CA ALA A 40 -1.73 2.62 -1.97
C ALA A 40 -2.86 1.67 -1.48
N GLY A 41 -3.09 0.56 -2.17
CA GLY A 41 -4.25 -0.31 -1.99
C GLY A 41 -4.47 -0.81 -0.57
N PHE A 42 -3.42 -1.20 0.12
CA PHE A 42 -3.54 -1.67 1.50
C PHE A 42 -4.06 -0.58 2.45
N LEU A 43 -3.52 0.65 2.37
CA LEU A 43 -4.00 1.76 3.20
C LEU A 43 -5.41 2.21 2.83
N LEU A 44 -5.78 2.19 1.55
CA LEU A 44 -7.15 2.40 1.10
C LEU A 44 -8.10 1.33 1.68
N GLY A 45 -7.69 0.07 1.67
CA GLY A 45 -8.42 -1.04 2.28
C GLY A 45 -8.60 -0.86 3.80
N LEU A 46 -7.56 -0.40 4.50
CA LEU A 46 -7.65 -0.10 5.93
C LEU A 46 -8.62 1.07 6.23
N ASP A 47 -8.66 2.10 5.39
CA ASP A 47 -9.60 3.22 5.58
C ASP A 47 -11.04 2.79 5.34
N ILE A 48 -11.29 1.95 4.32
CA ILE A 48 -12.60 1.32 4.11
C ILE A 48 -12.98 0.46 5.33
N ALA A 49 -12.07 -0.39 5.79
CA ALA A 49 -12.28 -1.25 6.95
C ALA A 49 -12.61 -0.45 8.23
N ARG A 50 -11.86 0.63 8.48
CA ARG A 50 -12.11 1.58 9.57
C ARG A 50 -13.52 2.16 9.50
N SER A 51 -13.95 2.58 8.32
CA SER A 51 -15.28 3.13 8.10
C SER A 51 -16.38 2.09 8.34
N ARG A 52 -16.16 0.84 7.87
CA ARG A 52 -17.09 -0.28 8.09
C ARG A 52 -17.25 -0.64 9.56
N VAL A 53 -16.14 -0.66 10.31
CA VAL A 53 -16.15 -0.97 11.75
C VAL A 53 -16.78 0.16 12.55
N ARG A 54 -16.58 1.43 12.15
CA ARG A 54 -17.22 2.58 12.79
C ARG A 54 -18.73 2.54 12.63
N ASP A 55 -19.22 2.17 11.43
CA ASP A 55 -20.65 2.02 11.13
C ASP A 55 -21.26 0.82 11.86
N GLN A 56 -20.53 -0.29 11.90
CA GLN A 56 -20.95 -1.54 12.54
C GLN A 56 -19.85 -2.09 13.47
N PRO A 57 -19.84 -1.69 14.75
CA PRO A 57 -18.75 -2.00 15.69
C PRO A 57 -18.47 -3.50 15.90
N GLN A 58 -19.48 -4.36 15.72
CA GLN A 58 -19.32 -5.83 15.81
C GLN A 58 -18.57 -6.44 14.62
N ARG A 59 -18.37 -5.69 13.54
CA ARG A 59 -17.66 -6.16 12.34
C ARG A 59 -16.17 -6.40 12.63
N ARG A 60 -15.65 -7.40 11.92
CA ARG A 60 -14.22 -7.61 11.72
C ARG A 60 -13.95 -7.59 10.22
N VAL A 61 -12.95 -6.84 9.79
CA VAL A 61 -12.56 -6.73 8.39
C VAL A 61 -11.11 -7.18 8.26
N LEU A 62 -10.87 -8.24 7.51
CA LEU A 62 -9.54 -8.66 7.11
C LEU A 62 -9.15 -7.89 5.84
N VAL A 63 -8.05 -7.15 5.91
CA VAL A 63 -7.46 -6.44 4.77
C VAL A 63 -6.15 -7.11 4.43
N ILE A 64 -5.98 -7.46 3.16
CA ILE A 64 -4.78 -8.12 2.64
C ILE A 64 -4.22 -7.25 1.52
N GLY A 65 -2.93 -6.91 1.60
CA GLY A 65 -2.15 -6.41 0.48
C GLY A 65 -1.29 -7.55 -0.06
N VAL A 66 -1.42 -7.87 -1.33
CA VAL A 66 -0.67 -8.97 -1.96
C VAL A 66 -0.29 -8.61 -3.37
N GLU A 67 0.96 -8.87 -3.72
CA GLU A 67 1.46 -8.62 -5.08
C GLU A 67 2.44 -9.70 -5.53
N LEU A 68 2.31 -10.06 -6.79
CA LEU A 68 3.22 -10.90 -7.57
C LEU A 68 3.72 -10.06 -8.76
N ILE A 69 4.33 -8.91 -8.47
CA ILE A 69 4.73 -7.92 -9.49
C ILE A 69 5.79 -8.51 -10.41
N THR A 70 6.61 -9.43 -9.92
CA THR A 70 7.65 -10.09 -10.72
C THR A 70 7.08 -10.82 -11.95
N ARG A 71 5.79 -11.11 -11.98
CA ARG A 71 5.08 -11.68 -13.14
C ARG A 71 4.68 -10.66 -14.20
N LEU A 72 4.64 -9.37 -13.85
CA LEU A 72 4.15 -8.29 -14.70
C LEU A 72 5.28 -7.42 -15.29
N ILE A 73 6.53 -7.65 -14.88
CA ILE A 73 7.67 -6.86 -15.33
C ILE A 73 8.48 -7.57 -16.41
N ASP A 74 9.01 -6.80 -17.37
CA ASP A 74 9.98 -7.32 -18.32
C ASP A 74 11.35 -7.46 -17.65
N TRP A 75 11.79 -8.70 -17.47
CA TRP A 75 13.09 -9.02 -16.86
C TRP A 75 14.30 -8.58 -17.71
N HIS A 76 14.09 -8.14 -18.95
CA HIS A 76 15.12 -7.57 -19.81
C HIS A 76 15.25 -6.05 -19.63
N ASP A 77 14.23 -5.39 -19.04
CA ASP A 77 14.32 -3.97 -18.68
C ASP A 77 15.00 -3.81 -17.31
N ARG A 78 16.28 -3.55 -17.33
CA ARG A 78 17.09 -3.35 -16.11
C ARG A 78 16.73 -2.11 -15.30
N ASN A 79 15.96 -1.16 -15.85
CA ASN A 79 15.48 -0.01 -15.09
C ASN A 79 14.29 -0.35 -14.22
N VAL A 80 13.60 -1.44 -14.52
CA VAL A 80 12.36 -1.86 -13.83
C VAL A 80 12.57 -3.13 -13.04
N CYS A 81 13.19 -4.18 -13.61
CA CYS A 81 13.26 -5.51 -12.99
C CYS A 81 14.01 -5.54 -11.65
N VAL A 82 14.94 -4.61 -11.43
CA VAL A 82 15.72 -4.50 -10.18
C VAL A 82 14.97 -3.79 -9.04
N LEU A 83 13.79 -3.23 -9.31
CA LEU A 83 13.07 -2.40 -8.34
C LEU A 83 12.01 -3.18 -7.55
N PHE A 84 11.41 -4.20 -8.17
CA PHE A 84 10.20 -4.83 -7.66
C PHE A 84 10.44 -6.20 -7.03
N GLY A 85 9.55 -6.57 -6.11
CA GLY A 85 9.48 -7.88 -5.48
C GLY A 85 8.04 -8.31 -5.22
N ASP A 86 7.88 -9.53 -4.71
CA ASP A 86 6.59 -10.14 -4.40
C ASP A 86 6.45 -10.28 -2.88
N ALA A 87 5.27 -10.00 -2.36
CA ALA A 87 4.96 -10.21 -0.96
C ALA A 87 3.45 -10.23 -0.70
N ALA A 88 3.10 -10.64 0.52
CA ALA A 88 1.77 -10.49 1.08
C ALA A 88 1.86 -10.02 2.53
N GLY A 89 0.91 -9.18 2.94
CA GLY A 89 0.75 -8.76 4.32
C GLY A 89 -0.71 -8.49 4.63
N ALA A 90 -1.11 -8.68 5.88
CA ALA A 90 -2.51 -8.57 6.26
C ALA A 90 -2.70 -7.91 7.63
N ALA A 91 -3.87 -7.31 7.82
CA ALA A 91 -4.32 -6.80 9.11
C ALA A 91 -5.80 -7.05 9.33
N VAL A 92 -6.20 -7.25 10.58
CA VAL A 92 -7.62 -7.32 10.98
C VAL A 92 -7.99 -6.02 11.66
N VAL A 93 -8.99 -5.33 11.11
CA VAL A 93 -9.59 -4.13 11.71
C VAL A 93 -10.88 -4.53 12.42
N GLY A 94 -11.03 -4.09 13.65
CA GLY A 94 -12.21 -4.35 14.49
C GLY A 94 -12.35 -3.29 15.57
N GLN A 95 -13.48 -3.35 16.31
CA GLN A 95 -13.64 -2.50 17.48
C GLN A 95 -12.56 -2.80 18.51
N ARG A 96 -12.10 -1.77 19.21
CA ARG A 96 -11.11 -1.89 20.29
C ARG A 96 -11.59 -2.87 21.36
N ASN A 97 -10.94 -4.01 21.47
CA ASN A 97 -11.03 -4.85 22.65
C ASN A 97 -9.94 -4.42 23.64
N ARG A 98 -10.24 -4.44 24.94
CA ARG A 98 -9.25 -4.15 25.99
C ARG A 98 -8.27 -5.32 26.13
N GLY A 99 -7.36 -5.47 25.15
CA GLY A 99 -6.32 -6.50 25.12
C GLY A 99 -4.94 -5.89 24.89
N THR A 100 -3.90 -6.62 25.24
CA THR A 100 -2.51 -6.27 24.91
C THR A 100 -2.28 -6.41 23.40
N GLY A 101 -1.56 -5.48 22.80
CA GLY A 101 -1.19 -5.52 21.37
C GLY A 101 -2.25 -4.97 20.41
N VAL A 102 -3.26 -4.28 20.90
CA VAL A 102 -4.23 -3.55 20.07
C VAL A 102 -3.62 -2.25 19.59
N VAL A 103 -3.65 -2.05 18.27
CA VAL A 103 -3.20 -0.82 17.61
C VAL A 103 -4.42 0.04 17.27
N GLU A 104 -4.40 1.30 17.65
CA GLU A 104 -5.49 2.24 17.39
C GLU A 104 -5.23 3.02 16.10
N ILE A 105 -6.20 3.05 15.19
CA ILE A 105 -6.19 3.96 14.04
C ILE A 105 -6.67 5.33 14.51
N VAL A 106 -5.73 6.26 14.71
CA VAL A 106 -5.99 7.61 15.22
C VAL A 106 -6.57 8.50 14.12
N GLY A 107 -6.09 8.34 12.88
CA GLY A 107 -6.56 9.10 11.73
C GLY A 107 -6.21 8.42 10.42
N ALA A 108 -6.94 8.79 9.35
CA ALA A 108 -6.65 8.37 7.99
C ALA A 108 -7.01 9.48 7.00
N VAL A 109 -6.22 9.61 5.95
CA VAL A 109 -6.44 10.51 4.81
C VAL A 109 -6.10 9.75 3.53
N ALA A 110 -6.95 9.86 2.53
CA ALA A 110 -6.72 9.27 1.21
C ALA A 110 -7.16 10.22 0.10
N GLY A 111 -6.61 10.04 -1.10
CA GLY A 111 -7.00 10.81 -2.26
C GLY A 111 -6.55 10.17 -3.57
N THR A 112 -7.10 10.72 -4.67
CA THR A 112 -6.80 10.27 -6.05
C THR A 112 -6.73 11.48 -6.97
N ASP A 113 -5.76 11.50 -7.88
CA ASP A 113 -5.69 12.45 -8.98
C ASP A 113 -5.61 11.70 -10.33
N GLY A 114 -6.76 11.45 -10.93
CA GLY A 114 -6.90 10.75 -12.22
C GLY A 114 -6.31 11.50 -13.42
N ARG A 115 -6.03 12.81 -13.30
CA ARG A 115 -5.38 13.60 -14.38
C ARG A 115 -3.95 13.13 -14.66
N ARG A 116 -3.36 12.40 -13.73
CA ARG A 116 -1.98 11.93 -13.77
C ARG A 116 -1.89 10.39 -13.92
N ALA A 117 -3.00 9.71 -14.21
CA ALA A 117 -3.06 8.25 -14.29
C ALA A 117 -2.06 7.66 -15.30
N ASP A 118 -1.80 8.37 -16.40
CA ASP A 118 -0.93 7.89 -17.48
C ASP A 118 0.58 7.91 -17.15
N ILE A 119 1.03 8.52 -16.05
CA ILE A 119 2.47 8.53 -15.72
C ILE A 119 2.98 7.25 -15.06
N LEU A 120 2.06 6.37 -14.62
CA LEU A 120 2.39 5.07 -14.02
C LEU A 120 1.24 4.09 -14.28
N LYS A 121 1.43 3.14 -15.21
CA LYS A 121 0.39 2.20 -15.61
C LYS A 121 0.95 0.94 -16.26
N LEU A 122 0.14 -0.12 -16.27
CA LEU A 122 0.26 -1.25 -17.19
C LEU A 122 -0.74 -1.02 -18.32
N GLU A 123 -0.25 -0.63 -19.50
CA GLU A 123 -1.13 -0.27 -20.63
C GLU A 123 -1.84 -1.48 -21.22
N VAL A 124 -1.14 -2.61 -21.34
CA VAL A 124 -1.66 -3.81 -22.01
C VAL A 124 -2.20 -4.81 -21.00
N GLY A 125 -3.37 -5.35 -21.30
CA GLY A 125 -4.06 -6.36 -20.48
C GLY A 125 -5.51 -5.98 -20.14
N GLY A 126 -5.84 -4.68 -20.19
CA GLY A 126 -7.22 -4.20 -19.98
C GLY A 126 -8.03 -4.10 -21.27
N THR A 127 -9.28 -3.64 -21.14
CA THR A 127 -10.21 -3.48 -22.28
C THR A 127 -9.78 -2.40 -23.27
N ARG A 128 -9.07 -1.36 -22.80
CA ARG A 128 -8.52 -0.32 -23.66
C ARG A 128 -7.43 -0.85 -24.59
N SER A 129 -6.64 -1.78 -24.10
CA SER A 129 -5.50 -2.36 -24.83
C SER A 129 -5.41 -3.87 -24.54
N PRO A 130 -6.27 -4.71 -25.15
CA PRO A 130 -6.28 -6.14 -24.86
C PRO A 130 -5.00 -6.83 -25.33
N VAL A 131 -4.65 -7.94 -24.67
CA VAL A 131 -3.52 -8.78 -25.06
C VAL A 131 -3.80 -9.42 -26.43
N ASN A 132 -2.80 -9.39 -27.32
CA ASN A 132 -2.81 -10.09 -28.61
C ASN A 132 -1.39 -10.59 -28.94
N ALA A 133 -1.25 -11.38 -30.00
CA ALA A 133 0.02 -12.02 -30.39
C ALA A 133 1.13 -10.97 -30.66
N GLU A 134 0.80 -9.87 -31.32
CA GLU A 134 1.75 -8.79 -31.64
C GLU A 134 2.29 -8.13 -30.36
N ARG A 135 1.40 -7.75 -29.43
CA ARG A 135 1.77 -7.14 -28.15
C ARG A 135 2.57 -8.08 -27.26
N VAL A 136 2.28 -9.37 -27.31
CA VAL A 136 3.07 -10.39 -26.61
C VAL A 136 4.47 -10.51 -27.21
N ALA A 137 4.59 -10.54 -28.55
CA ALA A 137 5.88 -10.57 -29.22
C ALA A 137 6.76 -9.34 -28.88
N GLN A 138 6.13 -8.18 -28.70
CA GLN A 138 6.78 -6.93 -28.29
C GLN A 138 6.93 -6.81 -26.74
N ARG A 139 6.50 -7.81 -25.97
CA ARG A 139 6.51 -7.83 -24.47
C ARG A 139 5.72 -6.71 -23.81
N LEU A 140 4.81 -6.07 -24.49
CA LEU A 140 4.04 -4.96 -23.95
C LEU A 140 3.11 -5.38 -22.80
N HIS A 141 2.75 -6.64 -22.70
CA HIS A 141 1.96 -7.22 -21.60
C HIS A 141 2.72 -7.31 -20.27
N GLN A 142 4.04 -7.06 -20.29
CA GLN A 142 4.92 -7.01 -19.13
C GLN A 142 5.60 -5.63 -19.00
N HIS A 143 5.13 -4.65 -19.75
CA HIS A 143 5.75 -3.33 -19.77
C HIS A 143 5.03 -2.38 -18.81
N LEU A 144 5.67 -2.10 -17.68
CA LEU A 144 5.24 -1.05 -16.76
C LEU A 144 5.70 0.30 -17.29
N GLU A 145 4.78 1.07 -17.86
CA GLU A 145 5.05 2.45 -18.26
C GLU A 145 5.20 3.33 -17.02
N MET A 146 6.37 3.93 -16.87
CA MET A 146 6.68 4.79 -15.74
C MET A 146 7.47 6.04 -16.17
N ASN A 147 6.87 7.22 -16.02
CA ASN A 147 7.63 8.47 -16.07
C ASN A 147 8.31 8.68 -14.71
N GLY A 148 9.50 8.11 -14.54
CA GLY A 148 10.19 8.05 -13.26
C GLY A 148 10.40 9.41 -12.58
N ARG A 149 10.66 10.49 -13.35
CA ARG A 149 10.84 11.85 -12.82
C ARG A 149 9.55 12.42 -12.23
N GLU A 150 8.43 12.26 -12.94
CA GLU A 150 7.13 12.76 -12.49
C GLU A 150 6.60 11.91 -11.34
N VAL A 151 6.75 10.56 -11.43
CA VAL A 151 6.39 9.64 -10.35
C VAL A 151 7.14 9.97 -9.07
N PHE A 152 8.46 10.22 -9.14
CA PHE A 152 9.27 10.63 -7.98
C PHE A 152 8.72 11.90 -7.33
N LYS A 153 8.48 12.95 -8.13
CA LYS A 153 7.99 14.23 -7.65
C LYS A 153 6.62 14.10 -6.95
N GLU A 154 5.67 13.39 -7.60
CA GLU A 154 4.33 13.20 -7.05
C GLU A 154 4.37 12.30 -5.80
N ALA A 155 5.18 11.24 -5.79
CA ALA A 155 5.29 10.34 -4.64
C ALA A 155 5.75 11.10 -3.38
N VAL A 156 6.82 11.88 -3.48
CA VAL A 156 7.33 12.68 -2.36
C VAL A 156 6.28 13.70 -1.91
N ALA A 157 5.75 14.49 -2.83
CA ALA A 157 4.78 15.54 -2.51
C ALA A 157 3.51 14.97 -1.85
N ARG A 158 2.91 13.90 -2.44
CA ARG A 158 1.65 13.34 -1.95
C ARG A 158 1.81 12.59 -0.63
N MET A 159 2.88 11.81 -0.43
CA MET A 159 3.11 11.14 0.85
C MET A 159 3.35 12.15 1.97
N CYS A 160 4.14 13.21 1.74
CA CYS A 160 4.37 14.25 2.73
C CYS A 160 3.09 15.06 3.03
N GLN A 161 2.35 15.46 1.99
CA GLN A 161 1.07 16.17 2.17
C GLN A 161 0.06 15.35 2.96
N ALA A 162 -0.14 14.08 2.59
CA ALA A 162 -1.07 13.18 3.28
C ALA A 162 -0.63 12.90 4.73
N GLY A 163 0.68 12.70 4.95
CA GLY A 163 1.23 12.51 6.29
C GLY A 163 1.00 13.70 7.21
N ARG A 164 1.24 14.93 6.73
CA ARG A 164 0.95 16.15 7.50
C ARG A 164 -0.55 16.30 7.74
N ALA A 165 -1.38 16.05 6.73
CA ALA A 165 -2.83 16.19 6.82
C ALA A 165 -3.44 15.23 7.85
N VAL A 166 -3.03 13.96 7.86
CA VAL A 166 -3.56 12.98 8.84
C VAL A 166 -3.16 13.33 10.27
N LEU A 167 -1.94 13.80 10.50
CA LEU A 167 -1.50 14.25 11.84
C LEU A 167 -2.31 15.49 12.28
N THR A 168 -2.43 16.50 11.42
CA THR A 168 -3.23 17.70 11.72
C THR A 168 -4.67 17.36 12.04
N THR A 169 -5.32 16.48 11.25
CA THR A 169 -6.70 16.05 11.50
C THR A 169 -6.86 15.32 12.84
N ALA A 170 -5.81 14.64 13.30
CA ALA A 170 -5.77 13.96 14.59
C ALA A 170 -5.33 14.88 15.76
N GLY A 171 -5.08 16.17 15.51
CA GLY A 171 -4.56 17.09 16.52
C GLY A 171 -3.10 16.83 16.92
N LEU A 172 -2.34 16.20 16.03
CA LEU A 172 -0.96 15.78 16.23
C LEU A 172 0.00 16.53 15.28
N THR A 173 1.28 16.45 15.58
CA THR A 173 2.37 17.06 14.81
C THR A 173 3.47 16.05 14.47
N LEU A 174 4.41 16.42 13.62
CA LEU A 174 5.60 15.61 13.35
C LEU A 174 6.51 15.43 14.59
N ALA A 175 6.44 16.33 15.57
CA ALA A 175 7.18 16.18 16.81
C ALA A 175 6.70 14.98 17.65
N ASP A 176 5.40 14.67 17.56
CA ASP A 176 4.78 13.54 18.29
C ASP A 176 5.10 12.18 17.64
N LEU A 177 5.66 12.20 16.42
CA LEU A 177 5.90 10.99 15.63
C LEU A 177 7.08 10.18 16.20
N SER A 178 6.83 8.91 16.48
CA SER A 178 7.88 7.95 16.86
C SER A 178 8.54 7.34 15.61
N LEU A 179 7.75 6.92 14.63
CA LEU A 179 8.25 6.26 13.42
C LEU A 179 7.38 6.55 12.20
N LEU A 180 8.00 6.83 11.06
CA LEU A 180 7.40 6.80 9.73
C LEU A 180 7.67 5.43 9.10
N VAL A 181 6.63 4.74 8.65
CA VAL A 181 6.70 3.50 7.84
C VAL A 181 6.06 3.79 6.47
N PRO A 182 6.83 4.30 5.52
CA PRO A 182 6.33 4.63 4.20
C PRO A 182 6.27 3.41 3.28
N HIS A 183 5.52 3.52 2.20
CA HIS A 183 5.61 2.58 1.08
C HIS A 183 7.05 2.50 0.56
N GLN A 184 7.59 1.30 0.46
CA GLN A 184 8.98 1.01 0.11
C GLN A 184 9.17 1.01 -1.41
N ALA A 185 8.98 2.17 -2.07
CA ALA A 185 9.07 2.31 -3.53
C ALA A 185 10.51 2.15 -4.05
N ASN A 186 11.42 2.95 -3.54
CA ASN A 186 12.88 2.88 -3.70
C ASN A 186 13.56 3.81 -2.69
N LEU A 187 14.84 3.59 -2.42
CA LEU A 187 15.58 4.31 -1.39
C LEU A 187 15.56 5.84 -1.60
N ARG A 188 15.68 6.31 -2.85
CA ARG A 188 15.72 7.76 -3.16
C ARG A 188 14.41 8.47 -2.79
N ILE A 189 13.25 7.83 -3.04
CA ILE A 189 11.95 8.37 -2.66
C ILE A 189 11.84 8.40 -1.12
N LEU A 190 12.28 7.34 -0.43
CA LEU A 190 12.23 7.26 1.03
C LEU A 190 13.07 8.36 1.70
N GLU A 191 14.29 8.57 1.21
CA GLU A 191 15.18 9.63 1.68
C GLU A 191 14.58 11.02 1.42
N ALA A 192 14.04 11.26 0.23
CA ALA A 192 13.39 12.52 -0.12
C ALA A 192 12.14 12.80 0.74
N VAL A 193 11.34 11.79 1.06
CA VAL A 193 10.19 11.93 1.98
C VAL A 193 10.67 12.26 3.40
N ARG A 194 11.71 11.58 3.89
CA ARG A 194 12.35 11.87 5.17
C ARG A 194 12.79 13.33 5.26
N ASP A 195 13.54 13.76 4.25
CA ASP A 195 14.14 15.10 4.22
C ASP A 195 13.07 16.20 4.11
N GLU A 196 12.05 16.01 3.25
CA GLU A 196 10.91 16.93 3.11
C GLU A 196 10.06 17.03 4.39
N LEU A 197 9.96 15.96 5.17
CA LEU A 197 9.29 15.97 6.48
C LEU A 197 10.19 16.48 7.60
N GLY A 198 11.49 16.66 7.35
CA GLY A 198 12.47 17.07 8.38
C GLY A 198 12.69 16.01 9.45
N LEU A 199 12.56 14.74 9.11
CA LEU A 199 12.73 13.63 10.06
C LEU A 199 14.18 13.16 10.09
N PRO A 200 14.73 12.82 11.26
CA PRO A 200 16.02 12.17 11.35
C PRO A 200 15.94 10.71 10.86
N PRO A 201 17.06 10.14 10.38
CA PRO A 201 17.07 8.79 9.77
C PRO A 201 16.47 7.69 10.65
N GLU A 202 16.68 7.76 11.95
CA GLU A 202 16.15 6.79 12.93
C GLU A 202 14.63 6.82 13.06
N LYS A 203 13.96 7.87 12.63
CA LYS A 203 12.49 7.96 12.61
C LYS A 203 11.86 7.45 11.31
N VAL A 204 12.62 6.89 10.39
CA VAL A 204 12.09 6.32 9.14
C VAL A 204 12.49 4.85 9.04
N PHE A 205 11.52 3.98 8.81
CA PHE A 205 11.78 2.57 8.60
C PHE A 205 12.01 2.27 7.11
N ILE A 206 13.09 1.60 6.80
CA ILE A 206 13.50 1.25 5.44
C ILE A 206 13.89 -0.21 5.40
N ASN A 207 13.23 -1.00 4.52
CA ASN A 207 13.56 -2.39 4.22
C ASN A 207 13.48 -2.70 2.71
N VAL A 208 13.45 -1.67 1.87
CA VAL A 208 13.36 -1.81 0.41
C VAL A 208 14.55 -2.58 -0.18
N GLN A 209 15.71 -2.53 0.45
CA GLN A 209 16.91 -3.27 0.04
C GLN A 209 16.76 -4.79 0.21
N GLU A 210 15.86 -5.25 1.09
CA GLU A 210 15.62 -6.67 1.35
C GLU A 210 14.55 -7.25 0.40
N TYR A 211 13.51 -6.47 0.12
CA TYR A 211 12.30 -6.98 -0.55
C TYR A 211 11.98 -6.28 -1.87
N GLY A 212 12.63 -5.16 -2.16
CA GLY A 212 12.23 -4.29 -3.27
C GLY A 212 10.87 -3.62 -3.04
N ASN A 213 10.29 -3.12 -4.12
CA ASN A 213 8.92 -2.58 -4.13
C ASN A 213 7.92 -3.73 -4.28
N THR A 214 7.25 -4.09 -3.21
CA THR A 214 6.24 -5.16 -3.17
C THR A 214 4.80 -4.61 -3.28
N GLY A 215 4.63 -3.46 -3.93
CA GLY A 215 3.31 -2.88 -4.21
C GLY A 215 2.46 -2.65 -2.97
N SER A 216 1.22 -3.13 -3.00
CA SER A 216 0.26 -3.02 -1.90
C SER A 216 0.69 -3.76 -0.63
N ALA A 217 1.54 -4.78 -0.74
CA ALA A 217 2.09 -5.53 0.39
C ALA A 217 3.23 -4.80 1.12
N SER A 218 3.78 -3.75 0.54
CA SER A 218 4.98 -3.06 1.03
C SER A 218 4.79 -2.49 2.43
N VAL A 219 3.71 -1.74 2.67
CA VAL A 219 3.46 -1.11 3.98
C VAL A 219 3.20 -2.14 5.08
N PRO A 220 2.32 -3.16 4.92
CA PRO A 220 2.10 -4.15 5.97
C PRO A 220 3.35 -4.98 6.26
N LEU A 221 4.17 -5.31 5.27
CA LEU A 221 5.44 -6.00 5.45
C LEU A 221 6.45 -5.13 6.24
N ALA A 222 6.63 -3.86 5.84
CA ALA A 222 7.51 -2.94 6.54
C ALA A 222 7.06 -2.67 7.98
N LEU A 223 5.76 -2.56 8.22
CA LEU A 223 5.20 -2.41 9.56
C LEU A 223 5.46 -3.63 10.45
N TRP A 224 5.30 -4.82 9.88
CA TRP A 224 5.59 -6.07 10.58
C TRP A 224 7.08 -6.18 10.92
N ASP A 225 7.98 -5.93 9.98
CA ASP A 225 9.43 -5.93 10.17
C ASP A 225 9.87 -4.92 11.23
N ALA A 226 9.36 -3.69 11.17
CA ALA A 226 9.65 -2.65 12.15
C ALA A 226 9.28 -3.10 13.58
N ARG A 227 8.15 -3.80 13.70
CA ARG A 227 7.69 -4.36 14.98
C ARG A 227 8.58 -5.52 15.45
N GLN A 228 8.95 -6.46 14.56
CA GLN A 228 9.84 -7.57 14.90
C GLN A 228 11.24 -7.11 15.32
N GLN A 229 11.73 -6.03 14.71
CA GLN A 229 13.02 -5.42 15.06
C GLN A 229 12.97 -4.54 16.30
N GLY A 230 11.83 -4.47 17.02
CA GLY A 230 11.66 -3.65 18.23
C GLY A 230 11.71 -2.14 17.99
N ARG A 231 11.52 -1.70 16.72
CA ARG A 231 11.48 -0.29 16.33
C ARG A 231 10.18 0.39 16.74
N ILE A 232 9.16 -0.38 17.10
CA ILE A 232 7.84 0.09 17.53
C ILE A 232 7.55 -0.47 18.93
N LYS A 233 7.22 0.43 19.85
CA LYS A 233 6.95 0.14 21.26
C LYS A 233 5.51 0.53 21.62
N PRO A 234 4.96 -0.01 22.72
CA PRO A 234 3.68 0.47 23.26
C PRO A 234 3.72 1.99 23.55
N GLY A 235 2.70 2.70 23.09
CA GLY A 235 2.58 4.16 23.17
C GLY A 235 3.11 4.91 21.94
N ASP A 236 3.88 4.27 21.06
CA ASP A 236 4.43 4.93 19.88
C ASP A 236 3.34 5.37 18.90
N LEU A 237 3.55 6.57 18.35
CA LEU A 237 2.79 7.08 17.21
C LEU A 237 3.53 6.70 15.91
N VAL A 238 2.92 5.88 15.10
CA VAL A 238 3.46 5.43 13.80
C VAL A 238 2.65 6.03 12.67
N LEU A 239 3.32 6.69 11.74
CA LEU A 239 2.71 7.21 10.51
C LEU A 239 2.97 6.24 9.36
N LEU A 240 1.91 5.76 8.73
CA LEU A 240 1.97 5.04 7.47
C LEU A 240 1.67 6.02 6.33
N ALA A 241 2.42 5.96 5.24
CA ALA A 241 2.19 6.76 4.05
C ALA A 241 2.43 5.95 2.79
N SER A 242 1.56 6.06 1.81
CA SER A 242 1.65 5.30 0.56
C SER A 242 1.23 6.14 -0.63
N PHE A 243 1.80 5.78 -1.79
CA PHE A 243 1.52 6.38 -3.09
C PHE A 243 1.62 5.31 -4.17
N GLY A 244 0.78 5.39 -5.20
CA GLY A 244 0.78 4.40 -6.28
C GLY A 244 0.04 4.87 -7.53
N ALA A 245 -0.03 3.96 -8.51
CA ALA A 245 -0.75 4.19 -9.76
C ALA A 245 -2.19 4.67 -9.50
N GLY A 246 -2.68 5.57 -10.38
CA GLY A 246 -4.01 6.14 -10.27
C GLY A 246 -4.08 7.66 -10.46
N LEU A 247 -3.26 8.60 -10.01
CA LEU A 247 -2.39 8.38 -8.85
C LEU A 247 -3.21 8.32 -7.56
N HIS A 248 -2.98 7.31 -6.76
CA HIS A 248 -3.58 7.19 -5.44
C HIS A 248 -2.56 7.51 -4.35
N TRP A 249 -3.01 8.08 -3.25
CA TRP A 249 -2.21 8.22 -2.03
C TRP A 249 -3.07 8.00 -0.79
N ALA A 250 -2.44 7.54 0.26
CA ALA A 250 -3.06 7.41 1.56
C ALA A 250 -2.03 7.57 2.67
N ALA A 251 -2.48 8.09 3.80
CA ALA A 251 -1.72 8.11 5.04
C ALA A 251 -2.60 7.73 6.22
N MET A 252 -2.03 7.07 7.21
CA MET A 252 -2.74 6.62 8.40
C MET A 252 -1.85 6.79 9.64
N ALA A 253 -2.39 7.36 10.69
CA ALA A 253 -1.72 7.47 11.99
C ALA A 253 -2.20 6.35 12.91
N LEU A 254 -1.25 5.60 13.47
CA LEU A 254 -1.49 4.47 14.35
C LEU A 254 -0.88 4.75 15.73
N ARG A 255 -1.59 4.40 16.80
CA ARG A 255 -1.08 4.39 18.18
C ARG A 255 -0.94 2.94 18.66
N PHE A 256 0.26 2.55 19.03
CA PHE A 256 0.61 1.22 19.52
C PHE A 256 0.46 1.06 21.02
#